data_4afefb0584ec98565aebafb348164704
#
_entry.id   4afefb0584ec98565aebafb348164704
#
_cell.length_a   1.000
_cell.length_b   1.000
_cell.length_c   1.000
_cell.angle_alpha   90.00
_cell.angle_beta   90.00
_cell.angle_gamma   90.00
#
_symmetry.space_group_name_H-M   'P 1'
#
loop_
_entity.id
_entity.type
_entity.pdbx_description
1 polymer ?
#
loop_
_entity_poly.entity_id
_entity_poly.type
_entity_poly.pdbx_seq_one_letter_code
_entity_poly.pdbx_strand_id
1 'polypeptide(L)'
;MFCALLFSAGLAFTQADARIACDTARGLVERCTPRDAGTIRGRIAANYLLDAASAVGANVRRDVFSAKTPRGEKDFTNLYAEFRAGDDDAKWVVLVSHYDTKPGVACPGANDGASTAGLLVGIANAFVDWPEKRGNLMLIWTDGEECVTAYGPDDGLWGSRRAAAFLAEKERKVQAVICLDMLGDRDLAISIPSNGSPALSKIALHAARLAKLPNLVKTVDDIVKDDHMPFLEKGYPAIDLIDFSYGPDNTFWHTEKDTMENVSEESLLASGRIVAEMLNILL
;
A
#
# COMPACT_ATOMS: atom_id res chain seq x y z
N MET A 1 10.30 -45.99 -5.12
CA MET A 1 10.94 -44.71 -4.82
C MET A 1 9.89 -43.63 -5.19
N PHE A 2 9.00 -43.26 -4.24
CA PHE A 2 7.99 -42.23 -4.43
C PHE A 2 8.69 -40.89 -4.35
N CYS A 3 8.83 -40.21 -5.49
CA CYS A 3 9.22 -38.80 -5.52
C CYS A 3 7.98 -38.03 -5.05
N ALA A 4 7.97 -37.60 -3.78
CA ALA A 4 7.00 -36.63 -3.30
C ALA A 4 7.30 -35.33 -4.03
N LEU A 5 6.47 -34.97 -5.01
CA LEU A 5 6.38 -33.60 -5.51
C LEU A 5 5.96 -32.75 -4.31
N LEU A 6 6.93 -32.12 -3.66
CA LEU A 6 6.69 -31.01 -2.75
C LEU A 6 6.09 -29.89 -3.61
N PHE A 7 4.78 -29.80 -3.65
CA PHE A 7 4.12 -28.58 -4.12
C PHE A 7 4.55 -27.47 -3.16
N SER A 8 5.37 -26.55 -3.67
CA SER A 8 5.68 -25.31 -3.03
C SER A 8 4.38 -24.62 -2.65
N ALA A 9 4.16 -24.41 -1.35
CA ALA A 9 2.99 -23.68 -0.90
C ALA A 9 3.23 -22.19 -1.19
N GLY A 10 2.47 -21.64 -2.14
CA GLY A 10 2.50 -20.19 -2.42
C GLY A 10 2.20 -19.36 -1.17
N LEU A 11 2.54 -18.08 -1.19
CA LEU A 11 2.14 -17.15 -0.16
C LEU A 11 0.62 -17.17 -0.02
N ALA A 12 0.12 -17.37 1.19
CA ALA A 12 -1.30 -17.34 1.49
C ALA A 12 -1.60 -16.16 2.42
N PHE A 13 -2.58 -15.35 2.05
CA PHE A 13 -3.13 -14.31 2.93
C PHE A 13 -4.40 -14.86 3.61
N THR A 14 -4.37 -14.95 4.93
CA THR A 14 -5.37 -15.64 5.75
C THR A 14 -6.31 -14.66 6.47
N GLN A 15 -7.34 -15.19 7.13
CA GLN A 15 -8.23 -14.40 7.99
C GLN A 15 -7.48 -13.76 9.17
N ALA A 16 -6.42 -14.42 9.67
CA ALA A 16 -5.60 -13.84 10.75
C ALA A 16 -4.83 -12.60 10.26
N ASP A 17 -4.30 -12.64 9.04
CA ASP A 17 -3.60 -11.50 8.43
C ASP A 17 -4.56 -10.33 8.16
N ALA A 18 -5.78 -10.63 7.68
CA ALA A 18 -6.82 -9.63 7.47
C ALA A 18 -7.26 -8.96 8.78
N ARG A 19 -7.35 -9.73 9.86
CA ARG A 19 -7.64 -9.20 11.20
C ARG A 19 -6.54 -8.26 11.68
N ILE A 20 -5.26 -8.64 11.53
CA ILE A 20 -4.11 -7.78 11.85
C ILE A 20 -4.19 -6.48 11.04
N ALA A 21 -4.51 -6.56 9.74
CA ALA A 21 -4.69 -5.39 8.89
C ALA A 21 -5.81 -4.48 9.40
N CYS A 22 -6.97 -5.03 9.70
CA CYS A 22 -8.15 -4.28 10.19
C CYS A 22 -7.89 -3.65 11.56
N ASP A 23 -7.28 -4.39 12.49
CA ASP A 23 -6.95 -3.88 13.84
C ASP A 23 -5.89 -2.77 13.76
N THR A 24 -4.92 -2.88 12.83
CA THR A 24 -3.93 -1.83 12.58
C THR A 24 -4.60 -0.57 12.03
N ALA A 25 -5.48 -0.70 11.03
CA ALA A 25 -6.23 0.42 10.48
C ALA A 25 -7.08 1.11 11.57
N ARG A 26 -7.80 0.33 12.36
CA ARG A 26 -8.58 0.83 13.50
C ARG A 26 -7.73 1.59 14.49
N GLY A 27 -6.57 1.06 14.87
CA GLY A 27 -5.65 1.74 15.79
C GLY A 27 -5.10 3.05 15.24
N LEU A 28 -4.84 3.15 13.92
CA LEU A 28 -4.47 4.41 13.27
C LEU A 28 -5.59 5.45 13.40
N VAL A 29 -6.82 5.05 13.09
CA VAL A 29 -7.99 5.95 13.17
C VAL A 29 -8.22 6.41 14.60
N GLU A 30 -8.28 5.51 15.57
CA GLU A 30 -8.62 5.83 16.96
C GLU A 30 -7.55 6.65 17.68
N ARG A 31 -6.26 6.42 17.37
CA ARG A 31 -5.14 7.01 18.13
C ARG A 31 -4.49 8.20 17.44
N CYS A 32 -4.57 8.25 16.11
CA CYS A 32 -3.74 9.17 15.33
C CYS A 32 -4.52 10.22 14.53
N THR A 33 -5.86 10.13 14.46
CA THR A 33 -6.69 11.08 13.67
C THR A 33 -6.75 12.47 14.31
N PRO A 34 -6.66 13.57 13.54
CA PRO A 34 -6.17 13.61 12.16
C PRO A 34 -4.65 13.35 12.14
N ARG A 35 -4.14 12.71 11.08
CA ARG A 35 -2.73 12.37 10.93
C ARG A 35 -2.11 13.04 9.70
N ASP A 36 -2.50 14.29 9.47
CA ASP A 36 -2.01 15.09 8.35
C ASP A 36 -0.49 15.04 8.29
N ALA A 37 0.04 14.93 7.08
CA ALA A 37 1.46 14.86 6.81
C ALA A 37 2.23 16.08 7.37
N GLY A 38 3.46 15.86 7.83
CA GLY A 38 4.30 16.90 8.39
C GLY A 38 3.82 17.44 9.76
N THR A 39 2.92 16.74 10.46
CA THR A 39 2.42 17.10 11.79
C THR A 39 2.98 16.18 12.89
N ILE A 40 2.76 16.58 14.16
CA ILE A 40 3.09 15.71 15.31
C ILE A 40 2.26 14.43 15.26
N ARG A 41 0.99 14.49 14.86
CA ARG A 41 0.11 13.32 14.75
C ARG A 41 0.52 12.39 13.60
N GLY A 42 0.97 12.92 12.46
CA GLY A 42 1.58 12.12 11.40
C GLY A 42 2.80 11.34 11.90
N ARG A 43 3.66 11.97 12.73
CA ARG A 43 4.79 11.26 13.36
C ARG A 43 4.36 10.20 14.38
N ILE A 44 3.25 10.41 15.11
CA ILE A 44 2.67 9.41 16.01
C ILE A 44 2.14 8.23 15.19
N ALA A 45 1.48 8.49 14.05
CA ALA A 45 1.01 7.45 13.12
C ALA A 45 2.18 6.62 12.57
N ALA A 46 3.28 7.27 12.14
CA ALA A 46 4.48 6.56 11.71
C ALA A 46 5.06 5.66 12.82
N ASN A 47 5.10 6.13 14.06
CA ASN A 47 5.56 5.32 15.20
C ASN A 47 4.63 4.12 15.43
N TYR A 48 3.32 4.35 15.40
CA TYR A 48 2.34 3.28 15.57
C TYR A 48 2.49 2.18 14.49
N LEU A 49 2.63 2.57 13.21
CA LEU A 49 2.85 1.61 12.11
C LEU A 49 4.17 0.86 12.23
N LEU A 50 5.24 1.56 12.63
CA LEU A 50 6.53 0.93 12.87
C LEU A 50 6.41 -0.14 13.96
N ASP A 51 5.75 0.17 15.07
CA ASP A 51 5.54 -0.76 16.18
C ASP A 51 4.66 -1.94 15.75
N ALA A 52 3.56 -1.68 15.01
CA ALA A 52 2.66 -2.71 14.51
C ALA A 52 3.37 -3.67 13.54
N ALA A 53 4.13 -3.15 12.58
CA ALA A 53 4.87 -3.97 11.64
C ALA A 53 6.04 -4.73 12.31
N SER A 54 6.70 -4.12 13.29
CA SER A 54 7.73 -4.79 14.08
C SER A 54 7.17 -5.93 14.94
N ALA A 55 5.94 -5.76 15.46
CA ALA A 55 5.27 -6.78 16.28
C ALA A 55 4.96 -8.06 15.49
N VAL A 56 4.79 -7.97 14.18
CA VAL A 56 4.63 -9.14 13.27
C VAL A 56 5.97 -9.64 12.73
N GLY A 57 7.11 -9.16 13.23
CA GLY A 57 8.44 -9.64 12.87
C GLY A 57 9.10 -8.94 11.69
N ALA A 58 8.50 -7.88 11.14
CA ALA A 58 9.13 -7.12 10.07
C ALA A 58 10.25 -6.22 10.62
N ASN A 59 11.39 -6.15 9.90
CA ASN A 59 12.45 -5.20 10.21
C ASN A 59 12.17 -3.88 9.51
N VAL A 60 11.67 -2.90 10.27
CA VAL A 60 11.21 -1.61 9.75
C VAL A 60 12.23 -0.51 10.05
N ARG A 61 12.60 0.25 9.02
CA ARG A 61 13.40 1.47 9.15
C ARG A 61 12.61 2.72 8.82
N ARG A 62 13.00 3.83 9.40
CA ARG A 62 12.47 5.17 9.07
C ARG A 62 13.37 5.87 8.07
N ASP A 63 12.76 6.67 7.21
CA ASP A 63 13.41 7.68 6.37
C ASP A 63 12.72 9.03 6.62
N VAL A 64 13.38 9.89 7.40
CA VAL A 64 12.90 11.24 7.68
C VAL A 64 13.52 12.19 6.67
N PHE A 65 12.69 12.99 6.03
CA PHE A 65 13.12 13.95 5.03
C PHE A 65 12.29 15.22 5.09
N SER A 66 12.86 16.34 4.64
CA SER A 66 12.14 17.62 4.56
C SER A 66 11.78 17.94 3.12
N ALA A 67 10.60 18.53 2.92
CA ALA A 67 10.17 19.01 1.63
C ALA A 67 9.40 20.32 1.76
N LYS A 68 9.45 21.12 0.68
CA LYS A 68 8.65 22.33 0.53
C LYS A 68 7.20 21.96 0.26
N THR A 69 6.29 22.64 0.92
CA THR A 69 4.85 22.49 0.76
C THR A 69 4.19 23.85 0.59
N PRO A 70 2.91 23.92 0.17
CA PRO A 70 2.15 25.19 0.17
C PRO A 70 2.05 25.83 1.57
N ARG A 71 2.29 25.05 2.64
CA ARG A 71 2.29 25.50 4.05
C ARG A 71 3.69 25.69 4.63
N GLY A 72 4.71 25.90 3.78
CA GLY A 72 6.11 26.02 4.16
C GLY A 72 6.85 24.67 4.18
N GLU A 73 8.08 24.67 4.67
CA GLU A 73 8.88 23.43 4.80
C GLU A 73 8.32 22.53 5.90
N LYS A 74 8.22 21.23 5.62
CA LYS A 74 7.71 20.21 6.53
C LYS A 74 8.59 18.97 6.50
N ASP A 75 8.64 18.28 7.65
CA ASP A 75 9.31 16.99 7.79
C ASP A 75 8.29 15.86 7.62
N PHE A 76 8.65 14.90 6.79
CA PHE A 76 7.88 13.71 6.48
C PHE A 76 8.62 12.46 6.95
N THR A 77 7.90 11.35 7.12
CA THR A 77 8.49 10.09 7.58
C THR A 77 7.97 8.91 6.76
N ASN A 78 8.76 8.41 5.82
CA ASN A 78 8.47 7.11 5.22
C ASN A 78 8.95 5.96 6.12
N LEU A 79 8.27 4.82 6.05
CA LEU A 79 8.68 3.57 6.66
C LEU A 79 8.96 2.54 5.58
N TYR A 80 9.96 1.70 5.80
CA TYR A 80 10.35 0.65 4.86
C TYR A 80 10.58 -0.66 5.61
N ALA A 81 9.98 -1.75 5.11
CA ALA A 81 10.32 -3.11 5.51
C ALA A 81 10.89 -3.85 4.30
N GLU A 82 12.11 -4.39 4.43
CA GLU A 82 12.80 -5.12 3.36
C GLU A 82 12.86 -6.61 3.70
N PHE A 83 12.36 -7.46 2.80
CA PHE A 83 12.47 -8.90 2.87
C PHE A 83 13.31 -9.39 1.69
N ARG A 84 14.45 -10.01 1.98
CA ARG A 84 15.43 -10.42 0.97
C ARG A 84 15.38 -11.93 0.75
N ALA A 85 15.45 -12.34 -0.51
CA ALA A 85 15.49 -13.76 -0.90
C ALA A 85 16.85 -14.42 -0.68
N GLY A 86 17.90 -13.66 -0.35
CA GLY A 86 19.27 -14.17 -0.20
C GLY A 86 20.05 -14.27 -1.51
N ASP A 87 19.45 -13.93 -2.65
CA ASP A 87 20.11 -13.77 -3.96
C ASP A 87 20.32 -12.28 -4.25
N ASP A 88 21.56 -11.87 -4.43
CA ASP A 88 21.94 -10.46 -4.68
C ASP A 88 21.38 -9.94 -6.02
N ASP A 89 21.10 -10.82 -6.98
CA ASP A 89 20.53 -10.48 -8.28
C ASP A 89 19.00 -10.50 -8.30
N ALA A 90 18.35 -10.96 -7.22
CA ALA A 90 16.91 -11.02 -7.13
C ALA A 90 16.28 -9.62 -7.28
N LYS A 91 15.28 -9.56 -8.15
CA LYS A 91 14.53 -8.31 -8.39
C LYS A 91 13.60 -7.99 -7.22
N TRP A 92 13.26 -6.71 -7.11
CA TRP A 92 12.37 -6.21 -6.08
C TRP A 92 10.94 -6.08 -6.61
N VAL A 93 9.99 -6.57 -5.81
CA VAL A 93 8.59 -6.13 -5.86
C VAL A 93 8.39 -5.14 -4.72
N VAL A 94 7.74 -4.03 -4.99
CA VAL A 94 7.50 -2.95 -4.04
C VAL A 94 6.00 -2.78 -3.87
N LEU A 95 5.50 -2.86 -2.64
CA LEU A 95 4.14 -2.47 -2.30
C LEU A 95 4.19 -1.13 -1.58
N VAL A 96 3.32 -0.21 -1.99
CA VAL A 96 3.28 1.16 -1.47
C VAL A 96 1.87 1.47 -0.98
N SER A 97 1.77 2.15 0.15
CA SER A 97 0.51 2.70 0.65
C SER A 97 0.80 3.91 1.51
N HIS A 98 0.05 4.98 1.33
CA HIS A 98 0.14 6.13 2.22
C HIS A 98 -0.56 5.87 3.56
N TYR A 99 -0.24 6.69 4.56
CA TYR A 99 -0.88 6.60 5.86
C TYR A 99 -1.37 7.96 6.39
N ASP A 100 -1.06 9.04 5.73
CA ASP A 100 -1.52 10.38 6.10
C ASP A 100 -3.01 10.58 5.77
N THR A 101 -3.59 11.65 6.29
CA THR A 101 -4.98 12.05 6.01
C THR A 101 -5.02 13.36 5.24
N LYS A 102 -6.11 13.58 4.50
CA LYS A 102 -6.37 14.82 3.76
C LYS A 102 -6.25 16.05 4.65
N PRO A 103 -5.28 16.95 4.38
CA PRO A 103 -5.03 18.08 5.27
C PRO A 103 -6.14 19.14 5.21
N GLY A 104 -6.62 19.51 6.40
CA GLY A 104 -7.62 20.57 6.54
C GLY A 104 -9.06 20.13 6.33
N VAL A 105 -9.31 18.82 6.26
CA VAL A 105 -10.63 18.22 6.20
C VAL A 105 -10.86 17.37 7.45
N ALA A 106 -12.10 17.37 7.97
CA ALA A 106 -12.47 16.49 9.08
C ALA A 106 -12.72 15.07 8.53
N CYS A 107 -11.64 14.39 8.13
CA CYS A 107 -11.67 13.05 7.57
C CYS A 107 -10.89 12.10 8.48
N PRO A 108 -11.53 11.06 9.05
CA PRO A 108 -10.82 10.05 9.84
C PRO A 108 -9.82 9.22 9.03
N GLY A 109 -10.02 9.11 7.71
CA GLY A 109 -9.12 8.39 6.82
C GLY A 109 -9.08 6.90 7.11
N ALA A 110 -10.23 6.26 7.32
CA ALA A 110 -10.30 4.85 7.68
C ALA A 110 -10.04 3.95 6.47
N ASN A 111 -10.64 4.28 5.33
CA ASN A 111 -10.34 3.61 4.07
C ASN A 111 -9.17 4.29 3.38
N ASP A 112 -9.19 5.62 3.35
CA ASP A 112 -8.21 6.50 2.74
C ASP A 112 -7.08 6.82 3.73
N GLY A 113 -6.12 6.16 3.65
CA GLY A 113 -4.86 5.53 3.81
C GLY A 113 -4.78 4.52 4.96
N ALA A 114 -5.70 4.48 5.99
CA ALA A 114 -5.48 3.55 7.11
C ALA A 114 -5.73 2.09 6.71
N SER A 115 -6.72 1.79 5.84
CA SER A 115 -7.06 0.43 5.42
C SER A 115 -5.87 -0.26 4.76
N THR A 116 -5.24 0.39 3.81
CA THR A 116 -4.13 -0.15 3.03
C THR A 116 -2.79 -0.06 3.76
N ALA A 117 -2.59 0.96 4.62
CA ALA A 117 -1.46 0.97 5.55
C ALA A 117 -1.52 -0.23 6.51
N GLY A 118 -2.71 -0.57 7.01
CA GLY A 118 -2.95 -1.79 7.79
C GLY A 118 -2.76 -3.06 6.96
N LEU A 119 -3.22 -3.07 5.71
CA LEU A 119 -3.07 -4.21 4.80
C LEU A 119 -1.58 -4.56 4.59
N LEU A 120 -0.69 -3.56 4.46
CA LEU A 120 0.75 -3.81 4.39
C LEU A 120 1.28 -4.52 5.64
N VAL A 121 0.74 -4.23 6.85
CA VAL A 121 1.13 -4.95 8.08
C VAL A 121 0.65 -6.39 8.04
N GLY A 122 -0.58 -6.65 7.58
CA GLY A 122 -1.09 -8.02 7.36
C GLY A 122 -0.25 -8.79 6.34
N ILE A 123 0.16 -8.15 5.24
CA ILE A 123 1.06 -8.74 4.24
C ILE A 123 2.44 -9.02 4.85
N ALA A 124 2.98 -8.13 5.68
CA ALA A 124 4.23 -8.36 6.40
C ALA A 124 4.14 -9.63 7.25
N ASN A 125 3.05 -9.81 8.01
CA ASN A 125 2.81 -11.00 8.83
C ASN A 125 2.80 -12.28 7.98
N ALA A 126 2.06 -12.30 6.87
CA ALA A 126 2.00 -13.44 5.97
C ALA A 126 3.36 -13.75 5.33
N PHE A 127 4.18 -12.72 5.06
CA PHE A 127 5.43 -12.86 4.34
C PHE A 127 6.63 -13.23 5.23
N VAL A 128 6.63 -12.85 6.51
CA VAL A 128 7.74 -13.14 7.45
C VAL A 128 8.04 -14.63 7.49
N ASP A 129 7.01 -15.45 7.62
CA ASP A 129 7.12 -16.91 7.77
C ASP A 129 7.08 -17.69 6.45
N TRP A 130 6.96 -16.98 5.30
CA TRP A 130 6.93 -17.67 4.01
C TRP A 130 8.30 -18.26 3.65
N PRO A 131 8.44 -19.60 3.56
CA PRO A 131 9.76 -20.23 3.47
C PRO A 131 10.38 -20.16 2.07
N GLU A 132 9.58 -19.87 1.04
CA GLU A 132 9.98 -20.01 -0.36
C GLU A 132 10.17 -18.66 -1.09
N LYS A 133 10.75 -17.68 -0.40
CA LYS A 133 11.04 -16.37 -0.96
C LYS A 133 11.99 -16.48 -2.15
N ARG A 134 11.49 -16.24 -3.35
CA ARG A 134 12.29 -16.32 -4.60
C ARG A 134 12.73 -14.96 -5.12
N GLY A 135 12.15 -13.89 -4.61
CA GLY A 135 12.46 -12.51 -4.95
C GLY A 135 12.47 -11.62 -3.70
N ASN A 136 12.87 -10.37 -3.89
CA ASN A 136 12.90 -9.39 -2.81
C ASN A 136 11.56 -8.64 -2.74
N LEU A 137 11.00 -8.50 -1.54
CA LEU A 137 9.82 -7.67 -1.27
C LEU A 137 10.22 -6.44 -0.46
N MET A 138 9.71 -5.28 -0.84
CA MET A 138 9.77 -4.06 -0.05
C MET A 138 8.36 -3.55 0.21
N LEU A 139 8.02 -3.28 1.46
CA LEU A 139 6.81 -2.58 1.85
C LEU A 139 7.19 -1.15 2.20
N ILE A 140 6.45 -0.20 1.67
CA ILE A 140 6.68 1.24 1.90
C ILE A 140 5.38 1.87 2.38
N TRP A 141 5.40 2.39 3.60
CA TRP A 141 4.37 3.31 4.08
C TRP A 141 4.85 4.73 3.78
N THR A 142 4.14 5.43 2.92
CA THR A 142 4.46 6.79 2.48
C THR A 142 3.76 7.83 3.33
N ASP A 143 4.44 8.95 3.60
CA ASP A 143 3.91 10.11 4.29
C ASP A 143 3.71 11.24 3.27
N GLY A 144 2.55 11.89 3.28
CA GLY A 144 2.29 13.04 2.44
C GLY A 144 1.97 12.67 0.99
N GLU A 145 1.15 11.67 0.78
CA GLU A 145 0.48 11.43 -0.48
C GLU A 145 -0.48 12.58 -0.76
N GLU A 146 -1.26 12.97 0.25
CA GLU A 146 -2.36 13.90 0.18
C GLU A 146 -1.91 15.35 -0.08
N CYS A 147 -2.38 15.90 -1.19
CA CYS A 147 -2.10 17.29 -1.51
C CYS A 147 -2.83 18.28 -0.58
N VAL A 148 -2.21 19.43 -0.34
CA VAL A 148 -2.82 20.50 0.45
C VAL A 148 -3.85 21.29 -0.38
N THR A 149 -3.54 21.52 -1.66
CA THR A 149 -4.38 22.29 -2.58
C THR A 149 -4.67 21.49 -3.84
N ALA A 150 -3.63 21.11 -4.57
CA ALA A 150 -3.72 20.32 -5.78
C ALA A 150 -2.37 19.66 -6.08
N TYR A 151 -2.41 18.41 -6.54
CA TYR A 151 -1.19 17.68 -6.90
C TYR A 151 -0.34 18.45 -7.89
N GLY A 152 0.91 18.70 -7.51
CA GLY A 152 1.88 19.46 -8.26
C GLY A 152 3.32 19.21 -7.80
N PRO A 153 4.32 19.87 -8.37
CA PRO A 153 5.73 19.65 -8.00
C PRO A 153 6.04 19.83 -6.51
N ASP A 154 5.36 20.77 -5.85
CA ASP A 154 5.54 21.12 -4.44
C ASP A 154 4.28 20.80 -3.61
N ASP A 155 3.37 19.92 -4.08
CA ASP A 155 2.13 19.60 -3.37
C ASP A 155 1.67 18.15 -3.64
N GLY A 156 1.61 17.34 -2.60
CA GLY A 156 1.26 15.92 -2.61
C GLY A 156 2.37 14.98 -3.12
N LEU A 157 2.20 13.67 -2.91
CA LEU A 157 3.11 12.61 -3.33
C LEU A 157 4.55 12.76 -2.83
N TRP A 158 4.77 13.44 -1.69
CA TRP A 158 6.14 13.69 -1.20
C TRP A 158 6.83 12.37 -0.81
N GLY A 159 6.11 11.48 -0.14
CA GLY A 159 6.63 10.19 0.30
C GLY A 159 7.03 9.29 -0.86
N SER A 160 6.16 9.12 -1.85
CA SER A 160 6.44 8.29 -3.02
C SER A 160 7.52 8.86 -3.91
N ARG A 161 7.61 10.19 -4.06
CA ARG A 161 8.76 10.85 -4.74
C ARG A 161 10.07 10.55 -4.05
N ARG A 162 10.10 10.64 -2.71
CA ARG A 162 11.28 10.29 -1.90
C ARG A 162 11.60 8.80 -2.05
N ALA A 163 10.60 7.93 -2.02
CA ALA A 163 10.78 6.49 -2.18
C ALA A 163 11.32 6.11 -3.57
N ALA A 164 10.75 6.69 -4.63
CA ALA A 164 11.22 6.46 -6.00
C ALA A 164 12.68 6.94 -6.19
N ALA A 165 13.04 8.09 -5.62
CA ALA A 165 14.42 8.60 -5.61
C ALA A 165 15.36 7.64 -4.85
N PHE A 166 14.96 7.16 -3.66
CA PHE A 166 15.71 6.19 -2.87
C PHE A 166 16.01 4.90 -3.66
N LEU A 167 15.01 4.35 -4.37
CA LEU A 167 15.22 3.14 -5.18
C LEU A 167 16.24 3.38 -6.29
N ALA A 168 16.20 4.55 -6.94
CA ALA A 168 17.16 4.94 -7.98
C ALA A 168 18.56 5.16 -7.41
N GLU A 169 18.70 5.86 -6.28
CA GLU A 169 19.98 6.07 -5.58
C GLU A 169 20.64 4.75 -5.15
N LYS A 170 19.85 3.73 -4.84
CA LYS A 170 20.32 2.38 -4.46
C LYS A 170 20.45 1.43 -5.64
N GLU A 171 20.21 1.90 -6.86
CA GLU A 171 20.29 1.10 -8.10
C GLU A 171 19.47 -0.21 -8.00
N ARG A 172 18.30 -0.15 -7.31
CA ARG A 172 17.45 -1.34 -7.10
C ARG A 172 16.85 -1.82 -8.41
N LYS A 173 17.04 -3.09 -8.73
CA LYS A 173 16.39 -3.76 -9.87
C LYS A 173 14.93 -4.02 -9.54
N VAL A 174 14.04 -3.02 -9.73
CA VAL A 174 12.61 -3.13 -9.44
C VAL A 174 11.88 -3.68 -10.66
N GLN A 175 11.11 -4.76 -10.47
CA GLN A 175 10.29 -5.37 -11.52
C GLN A 175 8.82 -4.97 -11.45
N ALA A 176 8.35 -4.56 -10.28
CA ALA A 176 6.97 -4.12 -10.07
C ALA A 176 6.88 -3.19 -8.87
N VAL A 177 6.09 -2.12 -9.01
CA VAL A 177 5.58 -1.30 -7.91
C VAL A 177 4.05 -1.39 -7.95
N ILE A 178 3.44 -1.70 -6.82
CA ILE A 178 2.00 -1.83 -6.69
C ILE A 178 1.58 -0.87 -5.58
N CYS A 179 0.91 0.21 -5.95
CA CYS A 179 0.25 1.10 -5.03
C CYS A 179 -1.06 0.45 -4.58
N LEU A 180 -1.35 0.56 -3.30
CA LEU A 180 -2.56 0.06 -2.67
C LEU A 180 -3.25 1.22 -1.98
N ASP A 181 -4.43 1.59 -2.46
CA ASP A 181 -5.19 2.69 -1.90
C ASP A 181 -6.68 2.37 -1.77
N MET A 182 -7.28 2.73 -0.63
CA MET A 182 -8.72 2.60 -0.35
C MET A 182 -9.29 1.17 -0.48
N LEU A 183 -8.51 0.11 -0.24
CA LEU A 183 -8.90 -1.29 -0.47
C LEU A 183 -9.63 -1.95 0.70
N GLY A 184 -10.19 -1.18 1.61
CA GLY A 184 -10.95 -1.67 2.77
C GLY A 184 -12.45 -1.43 2.70
N ASP A 185 -12.98 -0.76 1.67
CA ASP A 185 -14.40 -0.47 1.54
C ASP A 185 -15.25 -1.73 1.68
N ARG A 186 -16.34 -1.63 2.44
CA ARG A 186 -17.31 -2.71 2.67
C ARG A 186 -17.93 -3.21 1.37
N ASP A 187 -18.13 -2.33 0.41
CA ASP A 187 -18.63 -2.61 -0.95
C ASP A 187 -17.52 -2.60 -2.00
N LEU A 188 -16.37 -3.17 -1.66
CA LEU A 188 -15.11 -3.15 -2.40
C LEU A 188 -15.25 -3.38 -3.90
N ALA A 189 -14.71 -2.45 -4.71
CA ALA A 189 -14.66 -2.52 -6.18
C ALA A 189 -13.32 -1.99 -6.73
N ILE A 190 -12.30 -2.84 -6.78
CA ILE A 190 -10.94 -2.46 -7.14
C ILE A 190 -10.84 -2.04 -8.61
N SER A 191 -10.37 -0.85 -8.85
CA SER A 191 -10.07 -0.29 -10.16
C SER A 191 -8.57 -0.22 -10.41
N ILE A 192 -8.16 -0.44 -11.65
CA ILE A 192 -6.79 -0.22 -12.12
C ILE A 192 -6.85 0.92 -13.15
N PRO A 193 -6.37 2.13 -12.80
CA PRO A 193 -6.32 3.28 -13.70
C PRO A 193 -5.48 3.02 -14.95
N SER A 194 -5.82 3.72 -16.05
CA SER A 194 -5.18 3.51 -17.37
C SER A 194 -3.73 4.02 -17.43
N ASN A 195 -3.31 4.86 -16.50
CA ASN A 195 -1.94 5.42 -16.45
C ASN A 195 -0.91 4.52 -15.77
N GLY A 196 -1.27 3.26 -15.46
CA GLY A 196 -0.33 2.27 -14.92
C GLY A 196 0.31 1.38 -15.99
N SER A 197 1.19 0.46 -15.55
CA SER A 197 1.83 -0.54 -16.42
C SER A 197 0.83 -1.57 -16.95
N PRO A 198 0.62 -1.69 -18.29
CA PRO A 198 -0.31 -2.69 -18.85
C PRO A 198 0.07 -4.14 -18.53
N ALA A 199 1.36 -4.41 -18.33
CA ALA A 199 1.83 -5.75 -17.95
C ALA A 199 1.39 -6.11 -16.54
N LEU A 200 1.54 -5.18 -15.58
CA LEU A 200 1.11 -5.37 -14.19
C LEU A 200 -0.42 -5.42 -14.09
N SER A 201 -1.16 -4.64 -14.89
CA SER A 201 -2.62 -4.72 -14.94
C SER A 201 -3.10 -6.13 -15.33
N LYS A 202 -2.45 -6.77 -16.31
CA LYS A 202 -2.76 -8.16 -16.70
C LYS A 202 -2.45 -9.13 -15.55
N ILE A 203 -1.37 -8.92 -14.81
CA ILE A 203 -1.00 -9.73 -13.64
C ILE A 203 -2.07 -9.58 -12.54
N ALA A 204 -2.51 -8.36 -12.22
CA ALA A 204 -3.55 -8.11 -11.23
C ALA A 204 -4.89 -8.79 -11.58
N LEU A 205 -5.33 -8.68 -12.85
CA LEU A 205 -6.53 -9.36 -13.34
C LEU A 205 -6.39 -10.89 -13.30
N HIS A 206 -5.18 -11.43 -13.52
CA HIS A 206 -4.92 -12.86 -13.41
C HIS A 206 -4.91 -13.31 -11.96
N ALA A 207 -4.27 -12.56 -11.07
CA ALA A 207 -4.25 -12.79 -9.63
C ALA A 207 -5.66 -12.80 -9.03
N ALA A 208 -6.54 -11.88 -9.44
CA ALA A 208 -7.94 -11.88 -9.03
C ALA A 208 -8.66 -13.19 -9.42
N ARG A 209 -8.36 -13.75 -10.60
CA ARG A 209 -8.91 -15.06 -11.01
C ARG A 209 -8.37 -16.21 -10.15
N LEU A 210 -7.07 -16.19 -9.84
CA LEU A 210 -6.45 -17.21 -8.97
C LEU A 210 -7.03 -17.15 -7.55
N ALA A 211 -7.24 -15.94 -7.03
CA ALA A 211 -7.91 -15.70 -5.75
C ALA A 211 -9.42 -16.05 -5.76
N LYS A 212 -9.98 -16.46 -6.92
CA LYS A 212 -11.42 -16.72 -7.13
C LYS A 212 -12.32 -15.50 -6.95
N LEU A 213 -11.77 -14.30 -7.23
CA LEU A 213 -12.41 -12.99 -7.10
C LEU A 213 -12.38 -12.21 -8.45
N PRO A 214 -12.71 -12.83 -9.61
CA PRO A 214 -12.46 -12.22 -10.91
C PRO A 214 -13.27 -10.95 -11.17
N ASN A 215 -14.38 -10.76 -10.49
CA ASN A 215 -15.28 -9.61 -10.68
C ASN A 215 -14.92 -8.42 -9.77
N LEU A 216 -13.97 -8.62 -8.85
CA LEU A 216 -13.59 -7.60 -7.87
C LEU A 216 -12.61 -6.57 -8.46
N VAL A 217 -11.87 -6.94 -9.52
CA VAL A 217 -10.85 -6.09 -10.14
C VAL A 217 -11.21 -5.80 -11.58
N LYS A 218 -11.15 -4.54 -11.98
CA LYS A 218 -11.39 -4.08 -13.35
C LYS A 218 -10.37 -3.01 -13.76
N THR A 219 -10.08 -2.90 -15.05
CA THR A 219 -9.38 -1.73 -15.61
C THR A 219 -10.39 -0.63 -15.89
N VAL A 220 -9.98 0.62 -15.69
CA VAL A 220 -10.78 1.81 -16.03
C VAL A 220 -9.96 2.75 -16.93
N ASP A 221 -10.65 3.56 -17.74
CA ASP A 221 -9.98 4.50 -18.64
C ASP A 221 -9.56 5.80 -17.95
N ASP A 222 -9.88 5.94 -16.65
CA ASP A 222 -9.53 7.09 -15.85
C ASP A 222 -8.02 7.16 -15.59
N ILE A 223 -7.53 8.40 -15.43
CA ILE A 223 -6.17 8.70 -14.97
C ILE A 223 -6.26 9.16 -13.51
N VAL A 224 -5.63 8.44 -12.62
CA VAL A 224 -5.56 8.77 -11.19
C VAL A 224 -4.16 9.30 -10.86
N LYS A 225 -4.10 10.34 -10.04
CA LYS A 225 -2.84 10.86 -9.47
C LYS A 225 -2.70 10.26 -8.08
N ASP A 226 -1.72 9.37 -7.95
CA ASP A 226 -1.47 8.64 -6.73
C ASP A 226 0.01 8.23 -6.65
N ASP A 227 0.42 7.59 -5.56
CA ASP A 227 1.76 7.17 -5.20
C ASP A 227 2.47 6.28 -6.26
N HIS A 228 1.74 5.67 -7.21
CA HIS A 228 2.35 4.95 -8.33
C HIS A 228 3.06 5.87 -9.33
N MET A 229 2.63 7.13 -9.48
CA MET A 229 3.13 8.05 -10.50
C MET A 229 4.61 8.39 -10.38
N PRO A 230 5.17 8.75 -9.20
CA PRO A 230 6.59 9.05 -9.06
C PRO A 230 7.50 7.89 -9.45
N PHE A 231 7.03 6.65 -9.31
CA PHE A 231 7.79 5.46 -9.74
C PHE A 231 7.76 5.31 -11.27
N LEU A 232 6.62 5.56 -11.92
CA LEU A 232 6.53 5.61 -13.39
C LEU A 232 7.45 6.69 -13.97
N GLU A 233 7.51 7.87 -13.36
CA GLU A 233 8.40 8.97 -13.76
C GLU A 233 9.89 8.58 -13.66
N LYS A 234 10.25 7.67 -12.75
CA LYS A 234 11.59 7.09 -12.63
C LYS A 234 11.82 5.88 -13.54
N GLY A 235 10.83 5.50 -14.36
CA GLY A 235 10.92 4.38 -15.30
C GLY A 235 10.67 3.00 -14.69
N TYR A 236 10.16 2.92 -13.46
CA TYR A 236 9.76 1.66 -12.85
C TYR A 236 8.37 1.24 -13.34
N PRO A 237 8.13 -0.05 -13.63
CA PRO A 237 6.77 -0.54 -13.87
C PRO A 237 5.93 -0.37 -12.60
N ALA A 238 4.88 0.43 -12.67
CA ALA A 238 4.01 0.67 -11.53
C ALA A 238 2.53 0.61 -11.92
N ILE A 239 1.68 0.18 -10.99
CA ILE A 239 0.21 0.29 -11.07
C ILE A 239 -0.35 0.77 -9.75
N ASP A 240 -1.57 1.26 -9.84
CA ASP A 240 -2.42 1.55 -8.71
C ASP A 240 -3.57 0.53 -8.66
N LEU A 241 -3.84 0.00 -7.48
CA LEU A 241 -5.04 -0.75 -7.12
C LEU A 241 -5.83 0.11 -6.15
N ILE A 242 -6.89 0.73 -6.63
CA ILE A 242 -7.68 1.70 -5.87
C ILE A 242 -9.17 1.40 -5.94
N ASP A 243 -9.88 1.58 -4.84
CA ASP A 243 -11.34 1.66 -4.86
C ASP A 243 -11.81 3.11 -4.83
N PHE A 244 -12.08 3.67 -6.01
CA PHE A 244 -12.55 5.04 -6.17
C PHE A 244 -14.09 5.12 -6.26
N SER A 245 -14.81 4.13 -5.69
CA SER A 245 -16.28 4.09 -5.61
C SER A 245 -16.78 4.06 -4.15
N TYR A 246 -16.04 4.67 -3.25
CA TYR A 246 -16.24 4.63 -1.81
C TYR A 246 -17.52 5.34 -1.35
N GLY A 247 -18.51 4.53 -0.94
CA GLY A 247 -19.87 4.97 -0.66
C GLY A 247 -20.65 5.36 -1.92
N PRO A 248 -21.94 5.74 -1.78
CA PRO A 248 -22.74 6.16 -2.92
C PRO A 248 -22.11 7.34 -3.66
N ASP A 249 -21.83 7.17 -4.95
CA ASP A 249 -21.19 8.20 -5.81
C ASP A 249 -19.87 8.76 -5.24
N ASN A 250 -19.09 7.93 -4.58
CA ASN A 250 -17.81 8.30 -3.92
C ASN A 250 -17.95 9.38 -2.83
N THR A 251 -19.09 9.45 -2.17
CA THR A 251 -19.39 10.52 -1.19
C THR A 251 -18.76 10.34 0.18
N PHE A 252 -18.08 9.21 0.43
CA PHE A 252 -17.34 9.00 1.69
C PHE A 252 -15.90 9.49 1.62
N TRP A 253 -15.34 9.54 0.41
CA TRP A 253 -13.99 10.00 0.17
C TRP A 253 -13.77 11.45 0.62
N HIS A 254 -12.69 11.70 1.39
CA HIS A 254 -12.33 13.00 1.96
C HIS A 254 -13.44 13.65 2.80
N THR A 255 -14.26 12.87 3.51
CA THR A 255 -15.32 13.38 4.38
C THR A 255 -15.29 12.73 5.77
N GLU A 256 -16.13 13.24 6.68
CA GLU A 256 -16.34 12.66 8.03
C GLU A 256 -16.91 11.24 7.98
N LYS A 257 -17.39 10.79 6.81
CA LYS A 257 -17.93 9.44 6.60
C LYS A 257 -16.87 8.39 6.34
N ASP A 258 -15.61 8.79 6.12
CA ASP A 258 -14.50 7.85 6.00
C ASP A 258 -14.13 7.28 7.37
N THR A 259 -14.97 6.38 7.87
CA THR A 259 -14.88 5.78 9.21
C THR A 259 -14.72 4.27 9.15
N MET A 260 -14.27 3.66 10.25
CA MET A 260 -14.16 2.20 10.38
C MET A 260 -15.49 1.44 10.23
N GLU A 261 -16.62 2.11 10.29
CA GLU A 261 -17.93 1.52 10.00
C GLU A 261 -18.09 1.15 8.52
N ASN A 262 -17.37 1.85 7.64
CA ASN A 262 -17.38 1.64 6.20
C ASN A 262 -16.20 0.78 5.71
N VAL A 263 -15.32 0.34 6.60
CA VAL A 263 -14.23 -0.61 6.33
C VAL A 263 -14.61 -1.99 6.83
N SER A 264 -14.21 -3.05 6.09
CA SER A 264 -14.46 -4.43 6.53
C SER A 264 -13.22 -5.31 6.48
N GLU A 265 -13.15 -6.27 7.41
CA GLU A 265 -12.11 -7.31 7.45
C GLU A 265 -12.21 -8.23 6.22
N GLU A 266 -13.43 -8.46 5.72
CA GLU A 266 -13.69 -9.27 4.52
C GLU A 266 -13.10 -8.64 3.27
N SER A 267 -13.20 -7.32 3.13
CA SER A 267 -12.60 -6.58 2.00
C SER A 267 -11.08 -6.58 2.08
N LEU A 268 -10.51 -6.39 3.26
CA LEU A 268 -9.07 -6.50 3.47
C LEU A 268 -8.56 -7.92 3.21
N LEU A 269 -9.37 -8.96 3.55
CA LEU A 269 -9.05 -10.35 3.20
C LEU A 269 -9.05 -10.56 1.68
N ALA A 270 -10.06 -10.03 0.99
CA ALA A 270 -10.15 -10.14 -0.47
C ALA A 270 -8.99 -9.44 -1.17
N SER A 271 -8.70 -8.21 -0.78
CA SER A 271 -7.58 -7.41 -1.29
C SER A 271 -6.23 -8.09 -1.01
N GLY A 272 -6.01 -8.56 0.22
CA GLY A 272 -4.79 -9.26 0.60
C GLY A 272 -4.56 -10.56 -0.17
N ARG A 273 -5.63 -11.33 -0.46
CA ARG A 273 -5.55 -12.54 -1.30
C ARG A 273 -5.15 -12.23 -2.74
N ILE A 274 -5.70 -11.16 -3.32
CA ILE A 274 -5.32 -10.73 -4.68
C ILE A 274 -3.86 -10.30 -4.69
N VAL A 275 -3.41 -9.51 -3.71
CA VAL A 275 -2.01 -9.08 -3.60
C VAL A 275 -1.08 -10.29 -3.37
N ALA A 276 -1.46 -11.25 -2.54
CA ALA A 276 -0.67 -12.48 -2.33
C ALA A 276 -0.50 -13.28 -3.63
N GLU A 277 -1.55 -13.40 -4.45
CA GLU A 277 -1.44 -14.05 -5.76
C GLU A 277 -0.58 -13.24 -6.75
N MET A 278 -0.60 -11.91 -6.69
CA MET A 278 0.34 -11.08 -7.46
C MET A 278 1.78 -11.35 -7.03
N LEU A 279 2.04 -11.44 -5.72
CA LEU A 279 3.36 -11.76 -5.17
C LEU A 279 3.81 -13.17 -5.57
N ASN A 280 2.91 -14.17 -5.56
CA ASN A 280 3.19 -15.54 -6.03
C ASN A 280 3.62 -15.60 -7.50
N ILE A 281 3.11 -14.68 -8.34
CA ILE A 281 3.47 -14.58 -9.76
C ILE A 281 4.80 -13.86 -9.95
N LEU A 282 5.06 -12.84 -9.11
CA LEU A 282 6.18 -11.91 -9.29
C LEU A 282 7.45 -12.34 -8.54
N LEU A 283 7.33 -13.10 -7.46
CA LEU A 283 8.44 -13.54 -6.59
C LEU A 283 8.70 -15.04 -6.68
#